data_f6b28c54337f4310b10192180be2dd03
#
_entry.id   f6b28c54337f4310b10192180be2dd03
#
_cell.length_a   1.000
_cell.length_b   1.000
_cell.length_c   1.000
_cell.angle_alpha   90.00
_cell.angle_beta   90.00
_cell.angle_gamma   90.00
#
_symmetry.space_group_name_H-M   'P 1'
#
loop_
_entity.id
_entity.type
_entity.pdbx_description
1 polymer ?
#
loop_
_entity_poly.entity_id
_entity_poly.type
_entity_poly.pdbx_seq_one_letter_code
_entity_poly.pdbx_strand_id
1 'polypeptide(L)'
;MRISRLIITTLIALMLVVPFCAQAMHHEPPETSDTSGKMPNNEGIVIEILETTGYTYMELENAGIKFWIAAPTTQVKKGDHVRFVESMAMENFASKTLNRTFHRVIFVSSTQVKQ
;
A
#
# COMPACT_ATOMS: atom_id res chain seq x y z
N MET A 1 -69.22 -20.27 -26.46
CA MET A 1 -68.72 -20.09 -26.25
C MET A 1 -67.91 -19.65 -25.94
N ARG A 2 -67.78 -19.61 -25.68
CA ARG A 2 -67.17 -19.26 -25.37
C ARG A 2 -66.39 -18.78 -24.87
N ILE A 3 -65.98 -18.71 -24.60
CA ILE A 3 -65.27 -18.31 -24.15
C ILE A 3 -64.52 -18.03 -23.66
N SER A 4 -64.28 -18.10 -23.63
CA SER A 4 -63.57 -17.89 -23.19
C SER A 4 -62.77 -17.47 -22.85
N ARG A 5 -62.74 -17.43 -22.85
CA ARG A 5 -62.11 -17.02 -22.58
C ARG A 5 -61.38 -16.45 -22.12
N LEU A 6 -61.10 -16.37 -21.87
CA LEU A 6 -60.56 -15.87 -21.44
C LEU A 6 -59.76 -15.62 -20.84
N ILE A 7 -59.49 -15.74 -20.66
CA ILE A 7 -58.89 -15.51 -20.14
C ILE A 7 -57.94 -15.29 -19.84
N ILE A 8 -57.72 -15.33 -19.89
CA ILE A 8 -56.90 -15.07 -19.63
C ILE A 8 -56.13 -14.46 -19.29
N THR A 9 -56.12 -14.35 -19.20
CA THR A 9 -55.41 -13.71 -18.94
C THR A 9 -54.69 -13.27 -18.24
N THR A 10 -54.59 -13.29 -18.02
CA THR A 10 -53.92 -12.84 -17.40
C THR A 10 -52.96 -12.72 -16.92
N LEU A 11 -52.70 -12.84 -16.89
CA LEU A 11 -51.91 -12.67 -16.40
C LEU A 11 -50.96 -12.24 -16.11
N ILE A 12 -50.69 -12.10 -16.12
CA ILE A 12 -49.91 -11.70 -15.89
C ILE A 12 -49.08 -11.19 -15.41
N ALA A 13 -48.99 -11.05 -15.28
CA ALA A 13 -48.24 -10.52 -14.85
C ALA A 13 -47.41 -10.27 -14.22
N LEU A 14 -47.23 -10.33 -14.02
CA LEU A 14 -46.53 -10.08 -13.45
C LEU A 14 -45.57 -9.85 -13.07
N MET A 15 -45.30 -9.82 -13.09
CA MET A 15 -44.51 -9.62 -12.74
C MET A 15 -43.63 -9.14 -12.42
N LEU A 16 -43.36 -8.99 -12.17
CA LEU A 16 -42.62 -8.63 -11.80
C LEU A 16 -41.74 -8.24 -11.34
N VAL A 17 -41.53 -8.12 -11.28
CA VAL A 17 -40.76 -7.75 -10.83
C VAL A 17 -39.85 -7.48 -10.34
N VAL A 18 -39.50 -7.37 -10.22
CA VAL A 18 -38.63 -7.17 -9.67
C VAL A 18 -37.74 -6.73 -9.37
N PRO A 19 -37.39 -6.52 -9.21
CA PRO A 19 -36.46 -6.12 -8.78
C PRO A 19 -35.58 -5.92 -8.32
N PHE A 20 -35.16 -5.93 -8.09
CA PHE A 20 -34.33 -5.76 -7.63
C PHE A 20 -33.52 -5.32 -7.24
N CYS A 21 -33.28 -5.10 -7.22
CA CYS A 21 -32.49 -4.78 -6.81
C CYS A 21 -31.66 -4.48 -6.39
N ALA A 22 -31.50 -4.32 -6.32
CA ALA A 22 -30.70 -4.03 -5.85
C ALA A 22 -29.81 -3.81 -5.42
N GLN A 23 -29.53 -3.66 -5.37
CA GLN A 23 -28.67 -3.57 -4.88
C GLN A 23 -27.85 -3.10 -4.54
N ALA A 24 -27.69 -3.01 -4.40
CA ALA A 24 -26.91 -2.64 -4.02
C ALA A 24 -26.12 -2.45 -3.52
N MET A 25 -25.98 -2.37 -3.54
CA MET A 25 -25.19 -2.25 -3.08
C MET A 25 -24.26 -1.97 -2.81
N HIS A 26 -24.11 -1.85 -2.71
CA HIS A 26 -23.24 -1.72 -2.34
C HIS A 26 -22.37 -1.29 -1.98
N HIS A 27 -22.14 -1.09 -1.81
CA HIS A 27 -21.36 -0.81 -1.42
C HIS A 27 -20.48 -0.51 -0.95
N GLU A 28 -20.11 -0.30 -0.82
CA GLU A 28 -19.30 -0.10 -0.32
C GLU A 28 -18.53 0.15 0.15
N PRO A 29 -18.23 0.26 0.44
CA PRO A 29 -17.44 0.68 1.06
C PRO A 29 -16.29 0.74 0.86
N PRO A 30 -15.91 0.71 0.63
CA PRO A 30 -14.83 0.58 0.49
C PRO A 30 -13.78 1.28 0.81
N GLU A 31 -13.58 1.87 0.84
CA GLU A 31 -12.69 2.60 1.22
C GLU A 31 -11.70 2.04 1.94
N THR A 32 -11.77 1.74 2.57
CA THR A 32 -10.93 1.13 3.37
C THR A 32 -9.84 0.48 2.72
N SER A 33 -10.13 -0.18 1.81
CA SER A 33 -9.16 -0.95 1.25
C SER A 33 -8.01 -0.20 0.79
N ASP A 34 -8.24 0.93 0.36
CA ASP A 34 -7.18 1.63 -0.20
C ASP A 34 -6.12 1.89 0.76
N THR A 35 -6.36 1.96 1.96
CA THR A 35 -5.29 2.26 2.86
C THR A 35 -4.50 1.04 3.16
N SER A 36 -4.95 -0.11 2.76
CA SER A 36 -4.18 -1.29 3.06
C SER A 36 -2.93 -1.20 2.22
N GLY A 37 -1.84 -1.41 2.67
CA GLY A 37 -0.61 -1.35 1.94
C GLY A 37 0.13 -0.05 2.10
N LYS A 38 -0.55 1.00 2.56
CA LYS A 38 0.14 2.25 2.78
C LYS A 38 0.46 2.40 4.25
N MET A 39 1.73 2.62 4.55
CA MET A 39 2.20 2.83 5.90
C MET A 39 2.44 4.31 6.13
N PRO A 40 2.64 4.72 7.38
CA PRO A 40 3.08 6.09 7.64
C PRO A 40 4.35 6.41 6.85
N ASN A 41 4.58 7.67 6.58
CA ASN A 41 5.71 8.07 5.73
C ASN A 41 7.07 7.70 6.28
N ASN A 42 7.17 7.47 7.57
CA ASN A 42 8.45 7.11 8.17
C ASN A 42 8.58 5.61 8.43
N GLU A 43 7.97 4.81 7.57
CA GLU A 43 8.05 3.36 7.66
C GLU A 43 8.17 2.75 6.27
N GLY A 44 8.64 1.54 6.22
CA GLY A 44 8.71 0.81 4.97
C GLY A 44 9.25 -0.59 5.17
N ILE A 45 9.18 -1.38 4.12
CA ILE A 45 9.69 -2.75 4.12
C ILE A 45 11.05 -2.75 3.46
N VAL A 46 12.02 -3.37 4.10
CA VAL A 46 13.39 -3.40 3.60
C VAL A 46 13.46 -4.30 2.36
N ILE A 47 13.95 -3.75 1.26
CA ILE A 47 14.10 -4.52 0.03
C ILE A 47 15.56 -4.64 -0.39
N GLU A 48 16.44 -3.79 0.13
CA GLU A 48 17.86 -3.86 -0.20
C GLU A 48 18.64 -3.30 0.98
N ILE A 49 19.84 -3.85 1.23
CA ILE A 49 20.70 -3.42 2.34
C ILE A 49 22.12 -3.28 1.83
N LEU A 50 22.75 -2.16 2.13
CA LEU A 50 24.16 -1.92 1.81
C LEU A 50 24.86 -1.49 3.09
N GLU A 51 25.81 -2.30 3.53
CA GLU A 51 26.53 -2.05 4.77
C GLU A 51 27.79 -1.26 4.51
N THR A 52 28.06 -0.28 5.35
CA THR A 52 29.32 0.44 5.30
C THR A 52 29.81 0.60 6.74
N THR A 53 31.02 1.12 6.87
CA THR A 53 31.55 1.41 8.19
C THR A 53 30.76 2.60 8.76
N GLY A 54 30.02 2.36 9.82
CA GLY A 54 29.29 3.42 10.49
C GLY A 54 27.86 3.61 10.03
N TYR A 55 27.48 3.09 8.87
CA TYR A 55 26.12 3.28 8.36
C TYR A 55 25.59 2.01 7.72
N THR A 56 24.29 1.82 7.86
CA THR A 56 23.56 0.82 7.13
C THR A 56 22.62 1.57 6.21
N TYR A 57 22.83 1.43 4.90
CA TYR A 57 21.91 2.00 3.91
C TYR A 57 20.88 0.96 3.60
N MET A 58 19.64 1.35 3.56
CA MET A 58 18.60 0.38 3.21
C MET A 58 17.57 1.04 2.31
N GLU A 59 17.16 0.29 1.31
CA GLU A 59 16.08 0.74 0.43
C GLU A 59 14.80 0.19 1.01
N LEU A 60 13.84 1.07 1.23
CA LEU A 60 12.54 0.71 1.79
C LEU A 60 11.47 0.92 0.75
N GLU A 61 10.40 0.16 0.88
CA GLU A 61 9.26 0.30 0.01
C GLU A 61 8.01 0.54 0.85
N ASN A 62 7.22 1.53 0.46
CA ASN A 62 5.98 1.86 1.13
C ASN A 62 4.96 2.21 0.06
N ALA A 63 3.92 1.38 -0.07
CA ALA A 63 2.85 1.60 -1.04
C ALA A 63 3.40 1.75 -2.46
N GLY A 64 4.38 0.92 -2.81
CA GLY A 64 4.94 0.92 -4.15
C GLY A 64 6.02 1.96 -4.39
N ILE A 65 6.26 2.83 -3.43
CA ILE A 65 7.28 3.87 -3.56
C ILE A 65 8.54 3.40 -2.85
N LYS A 66 9.68 3.45 -3.56
CA LYS A 66 10.95 3.01 -3.01
C LYS A 66 11.80 4.22 -2.67
N PHE A 67 12.50 4.14 -1.57
CA PHE A 67 13.38 5.23 -1.16
C PHE A 67 14.49 4.69 -0.29
N TRP A 68 15.61 5.43 -0.24
CA TRP A 68 16.78 5.02 0.53
C TRP A 68 16.88 5.80 1.83
N ILE A 69 17.24 5.10 2.89
CA ILE A 69 17.58 5.76 4.15
C ILE A 69 18.98 5.32 4.53
N ALA A 70 19.68 6.17 5.28
CA ALA A 70 20.99 5.86 5.80
C ALA A 70 20.88 5.96 7.31
N ALA A 71 21.10 4.85 8.00
CA ALA A 71 20.94 4.76 9.43
C ALA A 71 22.28 4.47 10.10
N PRO A 72 22.46 4.80 11.37
CA PRO A 72 23.60 4.27 12.10
C PRO A 72 23.56 2.76 12.00
N THR A 73 24.72 2.13 12.07
CA THR A 73 24.83 0.68 11.90
C THR A 73 23.67 -0.03 12.60
N THR A 74 22.95 -0.82 11.84
CA THR A 74 21.70 -1.39 12.31
C THR A 74 21.56 -2.82 11.80
N GLN A 75 21.06 -3.71 12.66
CA GLN A 75 20.81 -5.11 12.30
C GLN A 75 19.41 -5.20 11.69
N VAL A 76 19.36 -5.37 10.38
CA VAL A 76 18.09 -5.52 9.67
C VAL A 76 18.28 -6.56 8.57
N LYS A 77 17.19 -7.05 8.04
CA LYS A 77 17.25 -7.98 6.92
C LYS A 77 16.10 -7.67 5.97
N LYS A 78 16.23 -8.12 4.76
CA LYS A 78 15.20 -7.90 3.76
C LYS A 78 13.89 -8.49 4.27
N GLY A 79 12.82 -7.72 4.08
CA GLY A 79 11.50 -8.11 4.54
C GLY A 79 11.13 -7.49 5.87
N ASP A 80 12.09 -6.93 6.59
CA ASP A 80 11.78 -6.31 7.86
C ASP A 80 10.93 -5.05 7.66
N HIS A 81 10.02 -4.81 8.58
CA HIS A 81 9.21 -3.60 8.58
C HIS A 81 9.91 -2.62 9.50
N VAL A 82 10.46 -1.55 8.94
CA VAL A 82 11.27 -0.61 9.69
C VAL A 82 10.56 0.73 9.84
N ARG A 83 10.61 1.26 11.06
CA ARG A 83 10.18 2.62 11.35
C ARG A 83 11.43 3.42 11.64
N PHE A 84 11.49 4.66 11.20
CA PHE A 84 12.69 5.46 11.40
C PHE A 84 12.33 6.89 11.79
N VAL A 85 13.31 7.58 12.37
CA VAL A 85 13.18 8.98 12.72
C VAL A 85 14.08 9.75 11.76
N GLU A 86 13.48 10.54 10.90
CA GLU A 86 14.22 11.29 9.89
C GLU A 86 15.00 12.42 10.51
N SER A 87 16.25 12.57 10.10
CA SER A 87 17.09 13.65 10.54
C SER A 87 17.21 14.69 9.44
N MET A 88 17.59 14.26 8.23
CA MET A 88 17.69 15.16 7.10
C MET A 88 17.67 14.36 5.82
N ALA A 89 17.28 14.99 4.73
CA ALA A 89 17.30 14.35 3.42
C ALA A 89 18.32 15.07 2.56
N MET A 90 19.06 14.32 1.75
CA MET A 90 20.03 14.89 0.85
C MET A 90 19.77 14.44 -0.57
N GLU A 91 19.90 15.38 -1.51
CA GLU A 91 19.73 15.10 -2.92
C GLU A 91 21.11 14.90 -3.55
N ASN A 92 21.15 13.99 -4.52
CA ASN A 92 22.38 13.72 -5.28
C ASN A 92 23.56 13.45 -4.34
N PHE A 93 23.35 12.56 -3.39
CA PHE A 93 24.35 12.25 -2.40
C PHE A 93 25.33 11.21 -2.96
N ALA A 94 26.60 11.59 -3.04
CA ALA A 94 27.64 10.67 -3.51
C ALA A 94 28.28 9.99 -2.32
N SER A 95 28.16 8.68 -2.27
CA SER A 95 28.76 7.88 -1.21
C SER A 95 30.09 7.32 -1.73
N LYS A 96 31.18 7.78 -1.20
CA LYS A 96 32.49 7.30 -1.62
C LYS A 96 32.68 5.85 -1.21
N THR A 97 32.18 5.50 -0.05
CA THR A 97 32.32 4.13 0.44
C THR A 97 31.64 3.14 -0.47
N LEU A 98 30.44 3.48 -0.97
CA LEU A 98 29.69 2.60 -1.83
C LEU A 98 29.98 2.85 -3.31
N ASN A 99 30.73 3.89 -3.61
CA ASN A 99 31.09 4.26 -4.97
C ASN A 99 29.83 4.40 -5.82
N ARG A 100 28.83 5.11 -5.29
CA ARG A 100 27.60 5.36 -6.03
C ARG A 100 26.97 6.67 -5.56
N THR A 101 26.15 7.23 -6.41
CA THR A 101 25.43 8.46 -6.11
C THR A 101 23.94 8.10 -5.96
N PHE A 102 23.37 8.51 -4.83
CA PHE A 102 21.95 8.34 -4.61
C PHE A 102 21.24 9.60 -5.07
N HIS A 103 20.18 9.43 -5.85
CA HIS A 103 19.39 10.58 -6.26
C HIS A 103 18.85 11.29 -5.01
N ARG A 104 18.46 10.51 -4.01
CA ARG A 104 17.99 11.04 -2.76
C ARG A 104 18.20 9.99 -1.67
N VAL A 105 18.65 10.44 -0.50
CA VAL A 105 18.79 9.56 0.64
C VAL A 105 18.35 10.32 1.88
N ILE A 106 17.60 9.63 2.74
CA ILE A 106 17.11 10.21 3.99
C ILE A 106 18.02 9.71 5.10
N PHE A 107 18.72 10.62 5.73
CA PHE A 107 19.54 10.27 6.90
C PHE A 107 18.63 10.23 8.10
N VAL A 108 18.72 9.16 8.87
CA VAL A 108 17.83 8.95 10.01
C VAL A 108 18.66 8.83 11.27
N SER A 109 18.08 9.26 12.39
CA SER A 109 18.78 9.21 13.66
C SER A 109 18.58 7.87 14.35
N SER A 110 17.54 7.17 14.04
CA SER A 110 17.29 5.87 14.66
C SER A 110 16.31 5.07 13.82
N THR A 111 16.33 3.75 14.01
CA THR A 111 15.42 2.85 13.34
C THR A 111 14.88 1.87 14.37
N GLN A 112 13.75 1.29 14.05
CA GLN A 112 13.13 0.28 14.88
C GLN A 112 12.46 -0.73 13.97
N VAL A 113 12.74 -2.01 14.19
CA VAL A 113 12.07 -3.06 13.44
C VAL A 113 10.77 -3.35 14.15
N LYS A 114 9.66 -3.26 13.42
CA LYS A 114 8.35 -3.51 13.99
C LYS A 114 8.07 -5.00 13.95
N GLN A 115 7.50 -5.48 15.03
CA GLN A 115 7.17 -6.91 15.15
C GLN A 115 5.74 -7.20 14.72
#